data_4ac15b556ed74a63f207f28756863054
#
_entry.id   4ac15b556ed74a63f207f28756863054
#
_cell.length_a   1.000
_cell.length_b   1.000
_cell.length_c   1.000
_cell.angle_alpha   90.00
_cell.angle_beta   90.00
_cell.angle_gamma   90.00
#
_symmetry.space_group_name_H-M   'P 1'
#
loop_
_entity.id
_entity.type
_entity.pdbx_description
1 polymer ?
#
loop_
_entity_poly.entity_id
_entity_poly.type
_entity_poly.pdbx_seq_one_letter_code
_entity_poly.pdbx_strand_id
1 'polypeptide(L)'
;MYLRLKASTAYANDDANQVEAIFGRDGGTIGRDPRCQMVLHDPMRRISRIQGQIVWQNDAFHIVNASTSNLIYVNDREPFT
;
A
#
# COMPACT_ATOMS: atom_id res chain seq x y z
N MET A 1 -18.95 -3.67 0.12
CA MET A 1 -17.76 -4.53 -0.13
C MET A 1 -16.51 -3.78 0.28
N TYR A 2 -15.59 -4.48 0.92
CA TYR A 2 -14.38 -3.90 1.44
C TYR A 2 -13.18 -4.74 1.07
N LEU A 3 -12.05 -4.08 0.90
CA LEU A 3 -10.76 -4.73 0.71
C LEU A 3 -9.93 -4.55 1.96
N ARG A 4 -9.41 -5.64 2.51
CA ARG A 4 -8.48 -5.61 3.62
C ARG A 4 -7.08 -5.92 3.10
N LEU A 5 -6.16 -4.98 3.32
CA LEU A 5 -4.77 -5.13 2.94
C LEU A 5 -3.89 -5.19 4.17
N LYS A 6 -2.89 -6.06 4.10
CA LYS A 6 -1.82 -6.12 5.08
C LYS A 6 -0.51 -5.84 4.37
N ALA A 7 0.34 -5.07 5.00
CA ALA A 7 1.68 -4.81 4.51
C ALA A 7 2.68 -5.04 5.62
N SER A 8 3.82 -5.60 5.25
CA SER A 8 4.97 -5.66 6.13
C SER A 8 6.14 -5.01 5.42
N THR A 9 6.98 -4.33 6.19
CA THR A 9 8.19 -3.75 5.61
C THR A 9 9.34 -4.71 5.80
N ALA A 10 10.24 -4.72 4.81
CA ALA A 10 11.38 -5.63 4.80
C ALA A 10 12.40 -5.32 5.91
N TYR A 11 12.24 -4.20 6.59
CA TYR A 11 13.18 -3.78 7.63
C TYR A 11 12.87 -4.37 8.98
N ALA A 12 11.72 -4.97 9.12
CA ALA A 12 11.27 -5.39 10.41
C ALA A 12 10.91 -6.85 10.37
N ASN A 13 11.68 -7.62 11.09
CA ASN A 13 11.42 -9.03 11.30
C ASN A 13 10.47 -9.25 12.47
N ASP A 14 9.69 -8.24 12.84
CA ASP A 14 8.75 -8.38 13.92
C ASP A 14 7.36 -7.92 13.48
N ASP A 15 6.36 -8.40 14.23
CA ASP A 15 4.96 -8.11 13.93
C ASP A 15 4.60 -6.64 14.18
N ALA A 16 5.45 -5.89 14.86
CA ALA A 16 5.18 -4.49 15.20
C ALA A 16 5.18 -3.58 13.96
N ASN A 17 5.73 -4.07 12.85
CA ASN A 17 5.80 -3.29 11.62
C ASN A 17 4.84 -3.78 10.55
N GLN A 18 3.90 -4.61 10.94
CA GLN A 18 2.79 -4.96 10.06
C GLN A 18 1.73 -3.88 10.15
N VAL A 19 1.22 -3.49 9.00
CA VAL A 19 0.16 -2.50 8.87
C VAL A 19 -1.01 -3.15 8.17
N GLU A 20 -2.21 -2.89 8.67
CA GLU A 20 -3.44 -3.36 8.07
C GLU A 20 -4.37 -2.19 7.86
N ALA A 21 -5.02 -2.15 6.71
CA ALA A 21 -6.01 -1.13 6.42
C ALA A 21 -7.16 -1.74 5.63
N ILE A 22 -8.33 -1.12 5.79
CA ILE A 22 -9.55 -1.53 5.09
C ILE A 22 -9.95 -0.41 4.15
N PHE A 23 -10.22 -0.76 2.92
CA PHE A 23 -10.63 0.17 1.88
C PHE A 23 -12.05 -0.15 1.44
N GLY A 24 -12.89 0.89 1.38
CA GLY A 24 -14.19 0.79 0.77
C GLY A 24 -14.13 1.16 -0.71
N ARG A 25 -15.30 1.31 -1.33
CA ARG A 25 -15.40 1.66 -2.75
C ARG A 25 -14.83 3.03 -3.09
N ASP A 26 -14.69 3.90 -2.09
CA ASP A 26 -14.04 5.20 -2.29
C ASP A 26 -12.54 5.09 -2.50
N GLY A 27 -11.98 3.91 -2.23
CA GLY A 27 -10.56 3.68 -2.37
C GLY A 27 -9.74 4.37 -1.30
N GLY A 28 -8.51 4.65 -1.62
CA GLY A 28 -7.62 5.36 -0.69
C GLY A 28 -6.17 5.27 -1.14
N THR A 29 -5.30 5.85 -0.34
CA THR A 29 -3.87 5.93 -0.63
C THR A 29 -3.05 5.10 0.33
N ILE A 30 -1.91 4.65 -0.14
CA ILE A 30 -0.95 3.85 0.60
C ILE A 30 0.41 4.54 0.48
N GLY A 31 1.08 4.74 1.58
CA GLY A 31 2.40 5.33 1.53
C GLY A 31 2.92 5.77 2.88
N ARG A 32 3.99 6.50 2.85
CA ARG A 32 4.70 6.99 4.03
C ARG A 32 4.04 8.23 4.65
N ASP A 33 3.25 8.96 3.86
CA ASP A 33 2.58 10.17 4.33
C ASP A 33 1.51 9.81 5.37
N PRO A 34 1.50 10.48 6.53
CA PRO A 34 0.50 10.18 7.57
C PRO A 34 -0.95 10.45 7.15
N ARG A 35 -1.18 11.14 6.03
CA ARG A 35 -2.52 11.36 5.50
C ARG A 35 -3.03 10.19 4.67
N CYS A 36 -2.19 9.21 4.38
CA CYS A 36 -2.61 8.02 3.64
C CYS A 36 -3.61 7.19 4.46
N GLN A 37 -4.49 6.50 3.75
CA GLN A 37 -5.39 5.53 4.36
C GLN A 37 -4.61 4.38 5.00
N MET A 38 -3.57 3.94 4.34
CA MET A 38 -2.64 2.94 4.86
C MET A 38 -1.27 3.58 4.97
N VAL A 39 -0.86 3.86 6.21
CA VAL A 39 0.42 4.53 6.46
C VAL A 39 1.50 3.48 6.68
N LEU A 40 2.53 3.51 5.86
CA LEU A 40 3.65 2.60 5.95
C LEU A 40 4.79 3.27 6.72
N HIS A 41 5.20 2.64 7.83
CA HIS A 41 6.31 3.14 8.61
C HIS A 41 7.61 2.87 7.86
N ASP A 42 8.33 3.94 7.52
CA ASP A 42 9.54 3.83 6.74
C ASP A 42 10.57 4.88 7.18
N PRO A 43 11.33 4.60 8.25
CA PRO A 43 12.31 5.55 8.76
C PRO A 43 13.45 5.83 7.79
N MET A 44 13.69 4.93 6.83
CA MET A 44 14.73 5.10 5.82
C MET A 44 14.24 5.88 4.60
N ARG A 45 12.98 6.24 4.56
CA ARG A 45 12.36 7.01 3.48
C ARG A 45 12.56 6.41 2.10
N ARG A 46 12.50 5.08 2.01
CA ARG A 46 12.62 4.36 0.75
C ARG A 46 11.29 4.22 0.03
N ILE A 47 10.20 4.27 0.78
CA ILE A 47 8.84 4.24 0.23
C ILE A 47 8.43 5.67 -0.10
N SER A 48 7.76 5.84 -1.21
CA SER A 48 7.27 7.15 -1.62
C SER A 48 6.19 7.65 -0.66
N ARG A 49 6.03 8.95 -0.58
CA ARG A 49 4.96 9.55 0.25
C ARG A 49 3.62 8.95 -0.12
N ILE A 50 3.32 8.90 -1.42
CA ILE A 50 2.18 8.17 -1.96
C ILE A 50 2.77 7.07 -2.83
N GLN A 51 2.76 5.86 -2.31
CA GLN A 51 3.32 4.71 -3.01
C GLN A 51 2.32 4.07 -3.94
N GLY A 52 1.08 4.03 -3.51
CA GLY A 52 0.04 3.38 -4.28
C GLY A 52 -1.33 3.92 -3.96
N GLN A 53 -2.30 3.45 -4.72
CA GLN A 53 -3.69 3.87 -4.57
C GLN A 53 -4.59 2.67 -4.79
N ILE A 54 -5.60 2.53 -3.95
CA ILE A 54 -6.66 1.57 -4.14
C ILE A 54 -7.81 2.25 -4.84
N VAL A 55 -8.27 1.63 -5.92
CA VAL A 55 -9.37 2.16 -6.75
C VAL A 55 -10.40 1.08 -6.93
N TRP A 56 -11.68 1.42 -6.79
CA TRP A 56 -12.79 0.54 -7.16
C TRP A 56 -13.22 0.89 -8.58
N GLN A 57 -13.09 -0.07 -9.48
CA GLN A 57 -13.40 0.15 -10.88
C GLN A 57 -13.81 -1.17 -11.52
N ASN A 58 -14.85 -1.15 -12.35
CA ASN A 58 -15.34 -2.34 -13.04
C ASN A 58 -15.69 -3.47 -12.07
N ASP A 59 -16.34 -3.13 -10.96
CA ASP A 59 -16.78 -4.08 -9.93
C ASP A 59 -15.63 -4.83 -9.25
N ALA A 60 -14.44 -4.23 -9.22
CA ALA A 60 -13.27 -4.82 -8.57
C ALA A 60 -12.38 -3.76 -7.95
N PHE A 61 -11.64 -4.16 -6.93
CA PHE A 61 -10.58 -3.33 -6.38
C PHE A 61 -9.32 -3.51 -7.21
N HIS A 62 -8.66 -2.39 -7.47
CA HIS A 62 -7.39 -2.35 -8.19
C HIS A 62 -6.36 -1.64 -7.33
N ILE A 63 -5.13 -2.12 -7.39
CA ILE A 63 -4.01 -1.40 -6.80
C ILE A 63 -3.22 -0.76 -7.94
N VAL A 64 -2.96 0.54 -7.80
CA VAL A 64 -2.25 1.32 -8.80
C VAL A 64 -0.98 1.84 -8.18
N ASN A 65 0.15 1.62 -8.85
CA ASN A 65 1.42 2.16 -8.39
C ASN A 65 1.48 3.65 -8.72
N ALA A 66 1.57 4.47 -7.69
CA ALA A 66 1.64 5.93 -7.82
C ALA A 66 3.07 6.47 -7.76
N SER A 67 4.05 5.58 -7.53
CA SER A 67 5.44 5.96 -7.43
C SER A 67 6.15 5.80 -8.77
N THR A 68 7.07 6.73 -9.09
CA THR A 68 7.94 6.61 -10.23
C THR A 68 9.28 5.96 -9.87
N SER A 69 9.53 5.78 -8.58
CA SER A 69 10.83 5.30 -8.07
C SER A 69 10.78 3.87 -7.56
N ASN A 70 9.62 3.41 -7.14
CA ASN A 70 9.47 2.12 -6.47
C ASN A 70 8.41 1.28 -7.16
N LEU A 71 8.59 -0.02 -7.10
CA LEU A 71 7.61 -0.99 -7.59
C LEU A 71 6.79 -1.54 -6.44
N ILE A 72 5.60 -2.02 -6.75
CA ILE A 72 4.71 -2.66 -5.79
C ILE A 72 4.66 -4.15 -6.10
N TYR A 73 4.82 -4.96 -5.05
CA TYR A 73 4.67 -6.42 -5.14
C TYR A 73 3.51 -6.85 -4.27
N VAL A 74 2.69 -7.72 -4.79
CA VAL A 74 1.57 -8.30 -4.04
C VAL A 74 1.75 -9.80 -3.99
N ASN A 75 1.83 -10.35 -2.78
CA ASN A 75 1.97 -11.79 -2.56
C ASN A 75 3.16 -12.41 -3.33
N ASP A 76 4.29 -11.71 -3.37
CA ASP A 76 5.53 -12.15 -4.03
C ASP A 76 5.38 -12.38 -5.53
N ARG A 77 4.38 -11.78 -6.14
CA ARG A 77 4.19 -11.84 -7.59
C ARG A 77 4.97 -10.72 -8.27
N GLU A 78 4.91 -10.70 -9.61
CA GLU A 78 5.55 -9.66 -10.38
C GLU A 78 5.07 -8.27 -9.95
N PRO A 79 5.94 -7.25 -10.05
CA PRO A 79 5.57 -5.91 -9.60
C PRO A 79 4.51 -5.28 -10.48
N PHE A 80 3.69 -4.46 -9.87
CA PHE A 80 2.72 -3.60 -10.55
C PHE A 80 3.43 -2.34 -11.05
N THR A 81 3.07 -1.92 -12.23
CA THR A 81 3.64 -0.71 -12.84
C THR A 81 2.62 0.41 -12.95
#